data_4bd71b7672d0dea1e014ea3b05b6f5df
#
_entry.id   4bd71b7672d0dea1e014ea3b05b6f5df
#
_cell.length_a   1.000
_cell.length_b   1.000
_cell.length_c   1.000
_cell.angle_alpha   90.00
_cell.angle_beta   90.00
_cell.angle_gamma   90.00
#
_symmetry.space_group_name_H-M   'P 1'
#
loop_
_entity.id
_entity.type
_entity.pdbx_description
1 polymer ?
#
loop_
_entity_poly.entity_id
_entity_poly.type
_entity_poly.pdbx_seq_one_letter_code
_entity_poly.pdbx_strand_id
1 'polypeptide(L)'
;MTKILYSKSNLRRKNKFKILTTIVKNDQNIKVYKESICSESNKHLLSILKNEKIWQNYIKDLGFVLPGKLINNNKIEYKYINHPTLEYKIYENLANKNFAKATKYFKEGIDIINNLPSQKINKYQNKSQYQKIFGLEPETNQKFILKGNIDVVAENIIIKNKKNFFIDCEWLFDLPIEVNFLKYRYTLNLLPKLKTLFNFIEDDTFHSFGYQGLYIPSSWLKYAFPTQKDQEGIIKFAQKELYFQKYVFNTIPQDQPIKSELSLLSPNPNAFTQIIKLTEENNSQRNLINNLNNSLNIIESSKFYKLWQKYRQIKKYLKK
;
A
#
# COMPACT_ATOMS: atom_id res chain seq x y z
N MET A 1 3.55 -15.83 29.29
CA MET A 1 3.37 -16.60 28.03
C MET A 1 3.50 -15.66 26.84
N THR A 2 4.35 -16.01 25.87
CA THR A 2 4.54 -15.17 24.67
C THR A 2 3.46 -15.48 23.63
N LYS A 3 2.74 -14.45 23.17
CA LYS A 3 1.69 -14.54 22.13
C LYS A 3 2.02 -13.66 20.94
N ILE A 4 2.02 -14.21 19.74
CA ILE A 4 2.11 -13.43 18.49
C ILE A 4 0.72 -12.84 18.21
N LEU A 5 0.61 -11.51 18.16
CA LEU A 5 -0.62 -10.78 17.84
C LEU A 5 -0.75 -10.51 16.34
N TYR A 6 0.39 -10.34 15.66
CA TYR A 6 0.43 -10.00 14.24
C TYR A 6 1.73 -10.47 13.62
N SER A 7 1.68 -10.90 12.38
CA SER A 7 2.84 -11.26 11.58
C SER A 7 2.60 -10.86 10.12
N LYS A 8 3.57 -10.17 9.52
CA LYS A 8 3.53 -9.75 8.12
C LYS A 8 4.89 -9.97 7.49
N SER A 9 4.93 -10.69 6.38
CA SER A 9 6.09 -10.77 5.51
C SER A 9 5.66 -10.69 4.05
N ASN A 10 6.49 -10.12 3.20
CA ASN A 10 6.25 -10.14 1.76
C ASN A 10 7.29 -11.02 1.07
N LEU A 11 6.98 -12.30 0.90
CA LEU A 11 7.87 -13.28 0.29
C LEU A 11 8.11 -13.05 -1.21
N ARG A 12 7.27 -12.23 -1.88
CA ARG A 12 7.46 -11.88 -3.30
C ARG A 12 8.57 -10.85 -3.52
N ARG A 13 9.01 -10.14 -2.47
CA ARG A 13 10.14 -9.21 -2.53
C ARG A 13 11.42 -9.95 -2.93
N LYS A 14 12.35 -9.23 -3.57
CA LYS A 14 13.72 -9.72 -3.78
C LYS A 14 14.35 -10.10 -2.44
N ASN A 15 15.16 -11.13 -2.39
CA ASN A 15 15.73 -11.65 -1.15
C ASN A 15 16.35 -10.55 -0.28
N LYS A 16 17.11 -9.65 -0.89
CA LYS A 16 17.74 -8.52 -0.20
C LYS A 16 16.79 -7.55 0.50
N PHE A 17 15.47 -7.66 0.28
CA PHE A 17 14.43 -6.79 0.86
C PHE A 17 13.39 -7.55 1.69
N LYS A 18 13.60 -8.85 1.93
CA LYS A 18 12.64 -9.68 2.68
C LYS A 18 12.78 -9.47 4.18
N ILE A 19 11.77 -8.85 4.78
CA ILE A 19 11.69 -8.61 6.22
C ILE A 19 10.40 -9.20 6.76
N LEU A 20 10.49 -9.82 7.92
CA LEU A 20 9.36 -10.26 8.74
C LEU A 20 9.10 -9.21 9.83
N THR A 21 7.89 -8.69 9.90
CA THR A 21 7.43 -7.85 11.00
C THR A 21 6.50 -8.65 11.89
N THR A 22 6.76 -8.69 13.20
CA THR A 22 5.90 -9.35 14.18
C THR A 22 5.55 -8.42 15.34
N ILE A 23 4.30 -8.49 15.81
CA ILE A 23 3.87 -7.86 17.05
C ILE A 23 3.66 -8.97 18.07
N VAL A 24 4.36 -8.89 19.18
CA VAL A 24 4.38 -9.92 20.21
C VAL A 24 3.95 -9.34 21.54
N LYS A 25 3.07 -10.05 22.24
CA LYS A 25 2.65 -9.73 23.61
C LYS A 25 3.30 -10.70 24.58
N ASN A 26 4.06 -10.17 25.53
CA ASN A 26 4.58 -10.88 26.68
C ASN A 26 3.94 -10.30 27.93
N ASP A 27 3.03 -11.03 28.55
CA ASP A 27 2.24 -10.59 29.70
C ASP A 27 1.58 -9.22 29.43
N GLN A 28 2.05 -8.13 30.02
CA GLN A 28 1.52 -6.78 29.80
C GLN A 28 2.31 -5.97 28.75
N ASN A 29 3.46 -6.47 28.28
CA ASN A 29 4.32 -5.75 27.35
C ASN A 29 4.06 -6.19 25.91
N ILE A 30 3.82 -5.20 25.04
CA ILE A 30 3.73 -5.43 23.58
C ILE A 30 4.97 -4.83 22.93
N LYS A 31 5.60 -5.62 22.05
CA LYS A 31 6.78 -5.22 21.29
C LYS A 31 6.57 -5.51 19.82
N VAL A 32 7.22 -4.73 18.97
CA VAL A 32 7.28 -4.96 17.53
C VAL A 32 8.69 -5.38 17.18
N TYR A 33 8.82 -6.43 16.37
CA TYR A 33 10.09 -6.89 15.86
C TYR A 33 10.11 -6.81 14.34
N LYS A 34 11.24 -6.39 13.78
CA LYS A 34 11.58 -6.58 12.37
C LYS A 34 12.78 -7.50 12.29
N GLU A 35 12.67 -8.56 11.50
CA GLU A 35 13.70 -9.57 11.32
C GLU A 35 13.99 -9.78 9.83
N SER A 36 15.26 -9.92 9.48
CA SER A 36 15.64 -10.35 8.14
C SER A 36 15.30 -11.83 7.95
N ILE A 37 14.65 -12.16 6.83
CA ILE A 37 14.24 -13.54 6.53
C ILE A 37 15.42 -14.37 6.01
N CYS A 38 16.41 -13.73 5.40
CA CYS A 38 17.60 -14.37 4.85
C CYS A 38 18.83 -13.45 5.01
N SER A 39 20.02 -13.98 4.85
CA SER A 39 21.29 -13.25 5.02
C SER A 39 21.41 -12.04 4.11
N GLU A 40 20.91 -12.14 2.87
CA GLU A 40 20.92 -11.04 1.90
C GLU A 40 20.10 -9.82 2.37
N SER A 41 19.08 -10.03 3.20
CA SER A 41 18.25 -8.94 3.74
C SER A 41 18.80 -8.27 4.99
N ASN A 42 19.86 -8.77 5.60
CA ASN A 42 20.48 -8.17 6.80
C ASN A 42 20.92 -6.72 6.54
N LYS A 43 21.56 -6.47 5.40
CA LYS A 43 21.99 -5.11 5.03
C LYS A 43 20.82 -4.14 4.93
N HIS A 44 19.71 -4.59 4.37
CA HIS A 44 18.49 -3.80 4.26
C HIS A 44 17.87 -3.54 5.64
N LEU A 45 17.78 -4.57 6.50
CA LEU A 45 17.31 -4.42 7.87
C LEU A 45 18.13 -3.36 8.65
N LEU A 46 19.47 -3.46 8.59
CA LEU A 46 20.36 -2.50 9.27
C LEU A 46 20.24 -1.08 8.68
N SER A 47 19.91 -0.97 7.39
CA SER A 47 19.69 0.35 6.76
C SER A 47 18.47 1.08 7.35
N ILE A 48 17.46 0.36 7.86
CA ILE A 48 16.28 0.96 8.51
C ILE A 48 16.70 1.80 9.72
N LEU A 49 17.56 1.31 10.58
CA LEU A 49 18.06 2.07 11.74
C LEU A 49 18.82 3.36 11.34
N LYS A 50 19.58 3.29 10.24
CA LYS A 50 20.24 4.46 9.68
C LYS A 50 19.21 5.46 9.12
N ASN A 51 18.22 4.95 8.40
CA ASN A 51 17.14 5.73 7.82
C ASN A 51 16.33 6.48 8.90
N GLU A 52 16.02 5.82 10.01
CA GLU A 52 15.31 6.41 11.14
C GLU A 52 16.05 7.62 11.70
N LYS A 53 17.38 7.52 11.91
CA LYS A 53 18.20 8.63 12.39
C LYS A 53 18.23 9.80 11.39
N ILE A 54 18.41 9.49 10.10
CA ILE A 54 18.42 10.51 9.03
C ILE A 54 17.06 11.20 8.99
N TRP A 55 15.95 10.42 9.01
CA TRP A 55 14.61 10.96 8.92
C TRP A 55 14.24 11.78 10.17
N GLN A 56 14.59 11.32 11.37
CA GLN A 56 14.38 12.07 12.60
C GLN A 56 15.04 13.45 12.58
N ASN A 57 16.29 13.51 12.12
CA ASN A 57 17.01 14.79 11.98
C ASN A 57 16.36 15.70 10.93
N TYR A 58 15.81 15.13 9.87
CA TYR A 58 15.17 15.86 8.80
C TYR A 58 13.82 16.47 9.20
N ILE A 59 13.04 15.77 10.02
CA ILE A 59 11.68 16.17 10.44
C ILE A 59 11.59 16.62 11.90
N LYS A 60 12.71 16.95 12.54
CA LYS A 60 12.81 17.22 13.99
C LYS A 60 11.72 18.15 14.55
N ASP A 61 11.26 19.13 13.74
CA ASP A 61 10.26 20.12 14.15
C ASP A 61 8.81 19.69 13.82
N LEU A 62 8.61 18.59 13.10
CA LEU A 62 7.31 18.13 12.61
C LEU A 62 6.81 16.87 13.29
N GLY A 63 7.69 16.09 13.90
CA GLY A 63 7.31 14.83 14.50
C GLY A 63 8.48 14.01 15.03
N PHE A 64 8.14 12.79 15.40
CA PHE A 64 9.07 11.83 15.99
C PHE A 64 9.12 10.57 15.14
N VAL A 65 10.32 10.07 14.89
CA VAL A 65 10.52 8.73 14.37
C VAL A 65 10.61 7.77 15.56
N LEU A 66 9.88 6.66 15.50
CA LEU A 66 9.98 5.64 16.53
C LEU A 66 11.32 4.91 16.38
N PRO A 67 12.28 5.06 17.31
CA PRO A 67 13.60 4.48 17.15
C PRO A 67 13.56 2.96 17.39
N GLY A 68 14.19 2.23 16.51
CA GLY A 68 14.47 0.80 16.69
C GLY A 68 15.72 0.56 17.53
N LYS A 69 15.74 -0.56 18.26
CA LYS A 69 16.89 -1.08 18.98
C LYS A 69 17.37 -2.37 18.33
N LEU A 70 18.61 -2.41 17.91
CA LEU A 70 19.23 -3.66 17.41
C LEU A 70 19.37 -4.67 18.55
N ILE A 71 18.77 -5.84 18.40
CA ILE A 71 18.89 -6.96 19.35
C ILE A 71 20.05 -7.87 18.96
N ASN A 72 20.15 -8.16 17.66
CA ASN A 72 21.25 -8.89 17.06
C ASN A 72 21.36 -8.52 15.57
N ASN A 73 22.27 -9.11 14.81
CA ASN A 73 22.56 -8.75 13.41
C ASN A 73 21.36 -8.91 12.45
N ASN A 74 20.32 -9.62 12.85
CA ASN A 74 19.15 -9.89 11.99
C ASN A 74 17.81 -9.49 12.62
N LYS A 75 17.80 -8.76 13.77
CA LYS A 75 16.58 -8.43 14.50
C LYS A 75 16.63 -7.04 15.14
N ILE A 76 15.59 -6.25 14.88
CA ILE A 76 15.34 -4.94 15.50
C ILE A 76 14.08 -5.03 16.35
N GLU A 77 14.12 -4.44 17.55
CA GLU A 77 12.99 -4.30 18.45
C GLU A 77 12.52 -2.85 18.46
N TYR A 78 11.19 -2.65 18.44
CA TYR A 78 10.53 -1.35 18.62
C TYR A 78 9.56 -1.41 19.77
N LYS A 79 9.40 -0.25 20.43
CA LYS A 79 8.33 -0.06 21.40
C LYS A 79 6.99 0.00 20.67
N TYR A 80 6.00 -0.77 21.12
CA TYR A 80 4.65 -0.66 20.59
C TYR A 80 3.99 0.63 21.05
N ILE A 81 3.40 1.38 20.11
CA ILE A 81 2.57 2.55 20.42
C ILE A 81 1.12 2.09 20.45
N ASN A 82 0.51 2.01 21.63
CA ASN A 82 -0.90 1.67 21.76
C ASN A 82 -1.77 2.87 21.36
N HIS A 83 -1.81 3.15 20.06
CA HIS A 83 -2.62 4.22 19.48
C HIS A 83 -2.89 3.90 18.00
N PRO A 84 -4.09 4.22 17.48
CA PRO A 84 -4.42 3.91 16.09
C PRO A 84 -3.58 4.72 15.10
N THR A 85 -3.22 4.11 14.00
CA THR A 85 -2.63 4.80 12.85
C THR A 85 -3.65 5.71 12.17
N LEU A 86 -3.17 6.62 11.35
CA LEU A 86 -4.04 7.50 10.58
C LEU A 86 -4.93 6.72 9.60
N GLU A 87 -4.39 5.65 9.00
CA GLU A 87 -5.16 4.72 8.18
C GLU A 87 -6.33 4.10 8.95
N TYR A 88 -6.08 3.59 10.16
CA TYR A 88 -7.14 2.98 10.98
C TYR A 88 -8.23 3.99 11.31
N LYS A 89 -7.86 5.25 11.63
CA LYS A 89 -8.85 6.32 11.89
C LYS A 89 -9.71 6.63 10.68
N ILE A 90 -9.12 6.65 9.48
CA ILE A 90 -9.86 6.84 8.22
C ILE A 90 -10.82 5.67 8.01
N TYR A 91 -10.31 4.44 8.11
CA TYR A 91 -11.07 3.22 7.94
C TYR A 91 -12.25 3.13 8.92
N GLU A 92 -12.00 3.31 10.22
CA GLU A 92 -13.01 3.26 11.28
C GLU A 92 -14.15 4.25 11.04
N ASN A 93 -13.83 5.48 10.64
CA ASN A 93 -14.85 6.49 10.37
C ASN A 93 -15.65 6.20 9.10
N LEU A 94 -15.03 5.63 8.05
CA LEU A 94 -15.77 5.16 6.87
C LEU A 94 -16.67 3.98 7.22
N ALA A 95 -16.19 3.00 7.99
CA ALA A 95 -16.98 1.86 8.44
C ALA A 95 -18.19 2.30 9.26
N ASN A 96 -18.08 3.38 10.04
CA ASN A 96 -19.16 4.02 10.78
C ASN A 96 -19.96 5.06 9.94
N LYS A 97 -19.81 5.06 8.61
CA LYS A 97 -20.49 5.97 7.68
C LYS A 97 -20.26 7.47 7.98
N ASN A 98 -19.13 7.82 8.58
CA ASN A 98 -18.77 9.20 8.90
C ASN A 98 -17.72 9.71 7.91
N PHE A 99 -18.16 10.01 6.68
CA PHE A 99 -17.28 10.47 5.61
C PHE A 99 -16.59 11.81 5.94
N ALA A 100 -17.29 12.73 6.56
CA ALA A 100 -16.72 14.04 6.93
C ALA A 100 -15.51 13.91 7.85
N LYS A 101 -15.59 13.01 8.85
CA LYS A 101 -14.49 12.77 9.79
C LYS A 101 -13.36 11.95 9.14
N ALA A 102 -13.68 10.98 8.27
CA ALA A 102 -12.69 10.28 7.47
C ALA A 102 -11.91 11.25 6.56
N THR A 103 -12.63 12.17 5.88
CA THR A 103 -12.05 13.24 5.05
C THR A 103 -11.13 14.15 5.87
N LYS A 104 -11.51 14.50 7.10
CA LYS A 104 -10.63 15.27 8.00
C LYS A 104 -9.31 14.56 8.23
N TYR A 105 -9.32 13.26 8.55
CA TYR A 105 -8.09 12.49 8.78
C TYR A 105 -7.28 12.30 7.49
N PHE A 106 -7.94 12.14 6.34
CA PHE A 106 -7.25 12.12 5.05
C PHE A 106 -6.49 13.42 4.82
N LYS A 107 -7.15 14.57 5.04
CA LYS A 107 -6.55 15.90 4.91
C LYS A 107 -5.37 16.10 5.87
N GLU A 108 -5.50 15.67 7.14
CA GLU A 108 -4.40 15.73 8.11
C GLU A 108 -3.13 15.03 7.59
N GLY A 109 -3.26 13.89 6.91
CA GLY A 109 -2.11 13.20 6.33
C GLY A 109 -1.51 13.93 5.12
N ILE A 110 -2.34 14.53 4.26
CA ILE A 110 -1.87 15.37 3.15
C ILE A 110 -1.17 16.62 3.69
N ASP A 111 -1.67 17.22 4.78
CA ASP A 111 -1.05 18.39 5.41
C ASP A 111 0.30 18.05 6.04
N ILE A 112 0.44 16.89 6.66
CA ILE A 112 1.73 16.40 7.14
C ILE A 112 2.74 16.35 5.98
N ILE A 113 2.35 15.80 4.82
CA ILE A 113 3.22 15.73 3.63
C ILE A 113 3.55 17.13 3.10
N ASN A 114 2.57 18.04 3.02
CA ASN A 114 2.76 19.41 2.55
C ASN A 114 3.73 20.22 3.45
N ASN A 115 3.73 19.91 4.75
CA ASN A 115 4.57 20.60 5.74
C ASN A 115 5.97 19.98 5.88
N LEU A 116 6.28 18.87 5.19
CA LEU A 116 7.64 18.33 5.18
C LEU A 116 8.63 19.37 4.66
N PRO A 117 9.85 19.44 5.22
CA PRO A 117 10.89 20.33 4.71
C PRO A 117 11.12 20.07 3.22
N SER A 118 10.79 21.03 2.39
CA SER A 118 10.82 20.89 0.95
C SER A 118 11.33 22.15 0.27
N GLN A 119 11.94 21.98 -0.89
CA GLN A 119 12.39 23.10 -1.72
C GLN A 119 12.05 22.88 -3.19
N LYS A 120 11.92 23.97 -3.94
CA LYS A 120 11.76 23.91 -5.39
C LYS A 120 13.08 23.54 -6.04
N ILE A 121 13.10 22.52 -6.88
CA ILE A 121 14.28 22.09 -7.64
C ILE A 121 14.06 22.39 -9.11
N ASN A 122 14.94 23.25 -9.67
CA ASN A 122 14.92 23.60 -11.09
C ASN A 122 15.87 22.70 -11.91
N LYS A 123 16.95 22.18 -11.30
CA LYS A 123 17.90 21.28 -11.93
C LYS A 123 18.17 20.10 -10.99
N TYR A 124 17.79 18.90 -11.42
CA TYR A 124 18.00 17.69 -10.64
C TYR A 124 19.38 17.09 -10.92
N GLN A 125 20.16 16.81 -9.88
CA GLN A 125 21.55 16.36 -10.01
C GLN A 125 21.69 14.85 -10.21
N ASN A 126 20.95 14.04 -9.47
CA ASN A 126 21.11 12.57 -9.42
C ASN A 126 20.08 11.84 -10.31
N LYS A 127 19.89 12.29 -11.55
CA LYS A 127 18.88 11.74 -12.46
C LYS A 127 19.02 10.24 -12.69
N SER A 128 20.22 9.74 -12.93
CA SER A 128 20.46 8.31 -13.21
C SER A 128 20.10 7.41 -12.01
N GLN A 129 20.39 7.84 -10.78
CA GLN A 129 20.00 7.10 -9.58
C GLN A 129 18.48 7.12 -9.38
N TYR A 130 17.85 8.26 -9.61
CA TYR A 130 16.39 8.39 -9.56
C TYR A 130 15.73 7.47 -10.58
N GLN A 131 16.16 7.50 -11.84
CA GLN A 131 15.63 6.65 -12.92
C GLN A 131 15.81 5.15 -12.65
N LYS A 132 16.93 4.75 -12.03
CA LYS A 132 17.16 3.35 -11.64
C LYS A 132 16.11 2.83 -10.67
N ILE A 133 15.54 3.70 -9.84
CA ILE A 133 14.52 3.33 -8.83
C ILE A 133 13.11 3.51 -9.38
N PHE A 134 12.85 4.66 -10.04
CA PHE A 134 11.51 5.09 -10.43
C PHE A 134 11.24 5.04 -11.94
N GLY A 135 12.22 4.62 -12.75
CA GLY A 135 12.09 4.38 -14.19
C GLY A 135 11.93 5.62 -15.07
N LEU A 136 11.56 6.75 -14.49
CA LEU A 136 11.34 8.02 -15.18
C LEU A 136 12.26 9.11 -14.62
N GLU A 137 12.48 10.18 -15.38
CA GLU A 137 13.13 11.37 -14.84
C GLU A 137 12.23 12.10 -13.84
N PRO A 138 12.84 12.76 -12.83
CA PRO A 138 12.10 13.64 -11.93
C PRO A 138 11.60 14.87 -12.70
N GLU A 139 10.36 15.29 -12.42
CA GLU A 139 9.83 16.53 -12.97
C GLU A 139 10.36 17.71 -12.16
N THR A 140 11.18 18.55 -12.80
CA THR A 140 11.71 19.80 -12.20
C THR A 140 10.64 20.89 -12.08
N ASN A 141 11.00 22.01 -11.47
CA ASN A 141 10.11 23.16 -11.23
C ASN A 141 8.96 22.91 -10.25
N GLN A 142 9.04 21.88 -9.42
CA GLN A 142 8.10 21.59 -8.34
C GLN A 142 8.83 21.39 -7.00
N LYS A 143 8.06 21.19 -5.92
CA LYS A 143 8.63 20.97 -4.59
C LYS A 143 9.11 19.53 -4.41
N PHE A 144 10.29 19.40 -3.80
CA PHE A 144 10.92 18.13 -3.44
C PHE A 144 11.27 18.09 -1.96
N ILE A 145 11.08 16.98 -1.30
CA ILE A 145 11.76 16.65 -0.05
C ILE A 145 13.17 16.15 -0.39
N LEU A 146 14.19 16.62 0.35
CA LEU A 146 15.58 16.32 0.02
C LEU A 146 16.02 14.92 0.45
N LYS A 147 15.38 14.36 1.46
CA LYS A 147 15.56 13.00 1.95
C LYS A 147 14.29 12.21 1.63
N GLY A 148 14.35 11.43 0.57
CA GLY A 148 13.18 10.80 -0.03
C GLY A 148 12.61 9.64 0.77
N ASN A 149 11.93 9.92 1.87
CA ASN A 149 11.15 8.89 2.57
C ASN A 149 9.81 8.68 1.88
N ILE A 150 9.67 7.56 1.19
CA ILE A 150 8.42 7.19 0.48
C ILE A 150 7.45 6.37 1.33
N ASP A 151 7.81 6.11 2.60
CA ASP A 151 6.94 5.43 3.58
C ASP A 151 6.08 6.40 4.40
N VAL A 152 6.01 7.66 3.99
CA VAL A 152 5.08 8.64 4.57
C VAL A 152 3.67 8.34 4.08
N VAL A 153 3.12 7.20 4.52
CA VAL A 153 1.79 6.69 4.20
C VAL A 153 0.94 6.58 5.47
N ALA A 154 -0.37 6.56 5.32
CA ALA A 154 -1.29 6.63 6.47
C ALA A 154 -1.13 5.50 7.49
N GLU A 155 -0.75 4.29 7.05
CA GLU A 155 -0.49 3.15 7.94
C GLU A 155 0.76 3.34 8.82
N ASN A 156 1.67 4.23 8.43
CA ASN A 156 2.93 4.51 9.12
C ASN A 156 2.90 5.81 9.96
N ILE A 157 1.75 6.48 10.04
CA ILE A 157 1.60 7.73 10.80
C ILE A 157 0.64 7.51 11.96
N ILE A 158 1.10 7.84 13.18
CA ILE A 158 0.28 7.87 14.39
C ILE A 158 0.24 9.32 14.89
N ILE A 159 -0.98 9.86 15.10
CA ILE A 159 -1.17 11.18 15.70
C ILE A 159 -1.61 10.98 17.15
N LYS A 160 -0.74 11.34 18.09
CA LYS A 160 -0.98 11.25 19.53
C LYS A 160 -0.63 12.57 20.22
N ASN A 161 -1.57 13.11 20.99
CA ASN A 161 -1.37 14.38 21.71
C ASN A 161 -0.88 15.52 20.79
N LYS A 162 -1.47 15.66 19.61
CA LYS A 162 -1.09 16.64 18.56
C LYS A 162 0.35 16.49 18.05
N LYS A 163 1.00 15.34 18.28
CA LYS A 163 2.34 15.03 17.78
C LYS A 163 2.25 13.90 16.76
N ASN A 164 3.02 14.02 15.68
CA ASN A 164 3.11 12.99 14.64
C ASN A 164 4.22 12.01 15.00
N PHE A 165 3.91 10.71 14.95
CA PHE A 165 4.89 9.63 15.09
C PHE A 165 4.95 8.84 13.79
N PHE A 166 6.16 8.69 13.24
CA PHE A 166 6.44 7.87 12.06
C PHE A 166 7.01 6.54 12.55
N ILE A 167 6.35 5.44 12.21
CA ILE A 167 6.66 4.10 12.75
C ILE A 167 7.38 3.17 11.76
N ASP A 168 7.61 3.62 10.54
CA ASP A 168 8.37 2.90 9.53
C ASP A 168 9.14 3.87 8.63
N CYS A 169 10.43 3.59 8.40
CA CYS A 169 11.31 4.34 7.52
C CYS A 169 12.13 3.37 6.65
N GLU A 170 11.48 2.29 6.17
CA GLU A 170 12.15 1.25 5.39
C GLU A 170 12.73 1.82 4.08
N TRP A 171 11.94 2.63 3.39
CA TRP A 171 12.27 3.16 2.06
C TRP A 171 12.63 4.64 2.10
N LEU A 172 13.76 4.94 2.71
CA LEU A 172 14.36 6.27 2.66
C LEU A 172 15.52 6.27 1.67
N PHE A 173 15.48 7.19 0.72
CA PHE A 173 16.51 7.39 -0.29
C PHE A 173 17.28 8.68 -0.04
N ASP A 174 18.60 8.62 -0.24
CA ASP A 174 19.46 9.83 -0.20
C ASP A 174 19.39 10.59 -1.53
N LEU A 175 18.18 10.91 -1.94
CA LEU A 175 17.88 11.70 -3.14
C LEU A 175 16.53 12.43 -2.97
N PRO A 176 16.37 13.58 -3.63
CA PRO A 176 15.12 14.33 -3.58
C PRO A 176 13.96 13.57 -4.24
N ILE A 177 12.78 13.63 -3.61
CA ILE A 177 11.54 13.04 -4.11
C ILE A 177 10.46 14.12 -4.19
N GLU A 178 9.65 14.12 -5.25
CA GLU A 178 8.55 15.06 -5.43
C GLU A 178 7.51 14.95 -4.33
N VAL A 179 7.10 16.07 -3.77
CA VAL A 179 6.03 16.13 -2.76
C VAL A 179 4.72 15.54 -3.31
N ASN A 180 4.40 15.82 -4.58
CA ASN A 180 3.19 15.27 -5.22
C ASN A 180 3.27 13.74 -5.41
N PHE A 181 4.46 13.17 -5.63
CA PHE A 181 4.61 11.71 -5.65
C PHE A 181 4.36 11.09 -4.26
N LEU A 182 4.77 11.76 -3.17
CA LEU A 182 4.42 11.28 -1.81
C LEU A 182 2.91 11.33 -1.56
N LYS A 183 2.23 12.41 -1.97
CA LYS A 183 0.76 12.49 -1.87
C LYS A 183 0.09 11.38 -2.68
N TYR A 184 0.61 11.10 -3.88
CA TYR A 184 0.14 10.00 -4.70
C TYR A 184 0.28 8.66 -3.96
N ARG A 185 1.45 8.36 -3.41
CA ARG A 185 1.67 7.13 -2.66
C ARG A 185 0.81 7.03 -1.40
N TYR A 186 0.69 8.13 -0.64
CA TYR A 186 -0.21 8.19 0.51
C TYR A 186 -1.63 7.80 0.13
N THR A 187 -2.15 8.39 -0.92
CA THR A 187 -3.49 8.13 -1.44
C THR A 187 -3.62 6.71 -1.99
N LEU A 188 -2.67 6.28 -2.82
CA LEU A 188 -2.67 4.96 -3.43
C LEU A 188 -2.69 3.82 -2.40
N ASN A 189 -1.97 3.97 -1.27
CA ASN A 189 -1.92 2.94 -0.23
C ASN A 189 -3.25 2.82 0.55
N LEU A 190 -4.07 3.87 0.58
CA LEU A 190 -5.38 3.87 1.23
C LEU A 190 -6.47 3.23 0.37
N LEU A 191 -6.53 3.58 -0.91
CA LEU A 191 -7.70 3.29 -1.77
C LEU A 191 -8.06 1.81 -1.87
N PRO A 192 -7.13 0.83 -2.04
CA PRO A 192 -7.48 -0.58 -2.14
C PRO A 192 -8.19 -1.11 -0.90
N LYS A 193 -7.83 -0.60 0.29
CA LYS A 193 -8.37 -1.01 1.59
C LYS A 193 -9.73 -0.37 1.87
N LEU A 194 -10.02 0.76 1.25
CA LEU A 194 -11.24 1.54 1.48
C LEU A 194 -12.31 1.35 0.40
N LYS A 195 -12.00 0.68 -0.69
CA LYS A 195 -12.85 0.56 -1.89
C LYS A 195 -14.30 0.16 -1.57
N THR A 196 -14.48 -0.83 -0.72
CA THR A 196 -15.83 -1.33 -0.35
C THR A 196 -16.57 -0.41 0.62
N LEU A 197 -15.83 0.48 1.30
CA LEU A 197 -16.40 1.41 2.27
C LEU A 197 -16.89 2.71 1.65
N PHE A 198 -16.64 2.93 0.35
CA PHE A 198 -17.12 4.14 -0.34
C PHE A 198 -18.57 4.04 -0.84
N ASN A 199 -19.18 2.86 -0.81
CA ASN A 199 -20.52 2.59 -1.38
C ASN A 199 -21.66 3.42 -0.75
N PHE A 200 -21.46 3.99 0.44
CA PHE A 200 -22.46 4.81 1.12
C PHE A 200 -22.32 6.31 0.86
N ILE A 201 -21.31 6.74 0.09
CA ILE A 201 -21.07 8.17 -0.18
C ILE A 201 -21.90 8.58 -1.40
N GLU A 202 -22.99 9.31 -1.16
CA GLU A 202 -23.92 9.78 -2.21
C GLU A 202 -23.58 11.19 -2.69
N ASP A 203 -23.05 12.03 -1.79
CA ASP A 203 -22.82 13.48 -2.05
C ASP A 203 -21.45 13.79 -2.66
N ASP A 204 -20.68 12.80 -3.09
CA ASP A 204 -19.38 13.02 -3.73
C ASP A 204 -19.28 12.23 -5.04
N THR A 205 -18.59 12.82 -6.00
CA THR A 205 -18.26 12.14 -7.25
C THR A 205 -16.93 11.41 -7.11
N PHE A 206 -16.75 10.36 -7.91
CA PHE A 206 -15.55 9.56 -7.89
C PHE A 206 -14.77 9.68 -9.18
N HIS A 207 -13.45 9.74 -9.07
CA HIS A 207 -12.53 9.80 -10.20
C HIS A 207 -11.61 8.59 -10.21
N SER A 208 -11.25 8.12 -11.40
CA SER A 208 -10.21 7.11 -11.55
C SER A 208 -8.88 7.61 -10.99
N PHE A 209 -8.15 6.75 -10.26
CA PHE A 209 -6.91 7.11 -9.61
C PHE A 209 -5.80 6.09 -9.90
N GLY A 210 -4.80 6.50 -10.66
CA GLY A 210 -3.68 5.64 -11.02
C GLY A 210 -4.08 4.53 -11.98
N TYR A 211 -3.62 3.34 -11.70
CA TYR A 211 -3.94 2.12 -12.44
C TYR A 211 -4.63 1.11 -11.51
N GLN A 212 -5.27 0.06 -12.04
CA GLN A 212 -5.99 -0.98 -11.29
C GLN A 212 -7.45 -0.68 -10.92
N GLY A 213 -8.11 0.23 -11.62
CA GLY A 213 -9.53 0.53 -11.38
C GLY A 213 -9.79 1.00 -9.95
N LEU A 214 -8.88 1.78 -9.39
CA LEU A 214 -9.06 2.47 -8.13
C LEU A 214 -9.79 3.80 -8.35
N TYR A 215 -10.62 4.15 -7.39
CA TYR A 215 -11.41 5.38 -7.42
C TYR A 215 -11.17 6.19 -6.16
N ILE A 216 -11.17 7.51 -6.32
CA ILE A 216 -10.98 8.47 -5.24
C ILE A 216 -12.17 9.44 -5.20
N PRO A 217 -12.71 9.79 -4.01
CA PRO A 217 -13.69 10.86 -3.88
C PRO A 217 -13.15 12.19 -4.44
N SER A 218 -13.99 12.93 -5.16
CA SER A 218 -13.62 14.22 -5.76
C SER A 218 -13.08 15.21 -4.73
N SER A 219 -13.67 15.23 -3.53
CA SER A 219 -13.22 16.08 -2.42
C SER A 219 -11.80 15.75 -1.96
N TRP A 220 -11.41 14.47 -1.98
CA TRP A 220 -10.06 14.01 -1.64
C TRP A 220 -9.07 14.32 -2.76
N LEU A 221 -9.48 14.05 -4.02
CA LEU A 221 -8.66 14.34 -5.19
C LEU A 221 -8.30 15.83 -5.26
N LYS A 222 -9.29 16.71 -5.18
CA LYS A 222 -9.10 18.17 -5.22
C LYS A 222 -8.23 18.68 -4.07
N TYR A 223 -8.30 18.05 -2.89
CA TYR A 223 -7.46 18.44 -1.77
C TYR A 223 -6.00 18.02 -1.95
N ALA A 224 -5.75 16.80 -2.35
CA ALA A 224 -4.39 16.29 -2.55
C ALA A 224 -3.72 16.90 -3.80
N PHE A 225 -4.50 17.13 -4.88
CA PHE A 225 -4.04 17.59 -6.20
C PHE A 225 -4.92 18.74 -6.68
N PRO A 226 -4.72 19.97 -6.12
CA PRO A 226 -5.66 21.08 -6.31
C PRO A 226 -5.66 21.66 -7.71
N THR A 227 -4.57 21.52 -8.49
CA THR A 227 -4.48 22.07 -9.85
C THR A 227 -4.67 20.96 -10.89
N GLN A 228 -5.14 21.36 -12.09
CA GLN A 228 -5.21 20.44 -13.23
C GLN A 228 -3.86 19.81 -13.54
N LYS A 229 -2.78 20.59 -13.48
CA LYS A 229 -1.42 20.11 -13.69
C LYS A 229 -1.02 19.03 -12.68
N ASP A 230 -1.40 19.17 -11.41
CA ASP A 230 -1.14 18.15 -10.38
C ASP A 230 -1.88 16.85 -10.71
N GLN A 231 -3.12 16.94 -11.19
CA GLN A 231 -3.95 15.80 -11.56
C GLN A 231 -3.42 15.08 -12.82
N GLU A 232 -2.96 15.82 -13.81
CA GLU A 232 -2.30 15.28 -15.00
C GLU A 232 -1.01 14.51 -14.64
N GLY A 233 -0.31 14.93 -13.58
CA GLY A 233 0.89 14.26 -13.05
C GLY A 233 0.62 12.87 -12.46
N ILE A 234 -0.63 12.54 -12.09
CA ILE A 234 -0.99 11.27 -11.43
C ILE A 234 -0.58 10.06 -12.29
N ILE A 235 -0.72 10.14 -13.60
CA ILE A 235 -0.34 9.05 -14.52
C ILE A 235 1.16 8.77 -14.44
N LYS A 236 1.98 9.81 -14.42
CA LYS A 236 3.44 9.67 -14.30
C LYS A 236 3.82 9.12 -12.92
N PHE A 237 3.11 9.51 -11.87
CA PHE A 237 3.31 8.96 -10.52
C PHE A 237 2.93 7.48 -10.46
N ALA A 238 1.86 7.07 -11.15
CA ALA A 238 1.51 5.66 -11.30
C ALA A 238 2.61 4.86 -11.99
N GLN A 239 3.20 5.39 -13.05
CA GLN A 239 4.34 4.77 -13.73
C GLN A 239 5.56 4.65 -12.80
N LYS A 240 5.90 5.71 -12.04
CA LYS A 240 6.99 5.69 -11.05
C LYS A 240 6.76 4.61 -9.99
N GLU A 241 5.54 4.48 -9.51
CA GLU A 241 5.18 3.43 -8.54
C GLU A 241 5.39 2.02 -9.12
N LEU A 242 4.98 1.78 -10.36
CA LEU A 242 5.23 0.51 -11.05
C LEU A 242 6.73 0.18 -11.13
N TYR A 243 7.56 1.14 -11.51
CA TYR A 243 9.01 0.94 -11.56
C TYR A 243 9.59 0.70 -10.16
N PHE A 244 9.10 1.41 -9.14
CA PHE A 244 9.49 1.14 -7.76
C PHE A 244 9.09 -0.28 -7.33
N GLN A 245 7.89 -0.74 -7.69
CA GLN A 245 7.48 -2.13 -7.44
C GLN A 245 8.43 -3.13 -8.15
N LYS A 246 8.83 -2.86 -9.41
CA LYS A 246 9.85 -3.64 -10.13
C LYS A 246 11.21 -3.64 -9.42
N TYR A 247 11.57 -2.53 -8.82
CA TYR A 247 12.82 -2.43 -8.05
C TYR A 247 12.80 -3.33 -6.82
N VAL A 248 11.64 -3.45 -6.14
CA VAL A 248 11.47 -4.18 -4.88
C VAL A 248 11.16 -5.65 -5.09
N PHE A 249 10.30 -6.01 -6.05
CA PHE A 249 9.75 -7.36 -6.23
C PHE A 249 10.45 -8.13 -7.35
N ASN A 250 10.45 -9.48 -7.23
CA ASN A 250 10.97 -10.38 -8.28
C ASN A 250 10.01 -10.50 -9.47
N THR A 251 8.72 -10.55 -9.18
CA THR A 251 7.66 -10.66 -10.18
C THR A 251 6.73 -9.48 -9.99
N ILE A 252 6.45 -8.77 -11.09
CA ILE A 252 5.37 -7.80 -11.10
C ILE A 252 4.07 -8.62 -11.20
N PRO A 253 2.99 -8.21 -10.50
CA PRO A 253 1.67 -8.68 -10.87
C PRO A 253 1.51 -8.42 -12.37
N GLN A 254 1.19 -9.46 -13.12
CA GLN A 254 1.20 -9.45 -14.58
C GLN A 254 0.55 -8.19 -15.14
N ASP A 255 1.28 -7.58 -16.03
CA ASP A 255 0.96 -6.54 -16.97
C ASP A 255 -0.54 -6.44 -17.30
N GLN A 256 -1.21 -5.51 -16.63
CA GLN A 256 -2.31 -4.86 -17.29
C GLN A 256 -1.71 -3.68 -18.06
N PRO A 257 -1.87 -3.62 -19.36
CA PRO A 257 -1.21 -2.60 -20.16
C PRO A 257 -1.72 -1.22 -19.79
N ILE A 258 -0.83 -0.37 -19.29
CA ILE A 258 -1.08 1.04 -18.99
C ILE A 258 -1.79 1.78 -20.15
N LYS A 259 -1.62 1.29 -21.37
CA LYS A 259 -2.22 1.87 -22.59
C LYS A 259 -3.75 1.71 -22.69
N SER A 260 -4.35 0.67 -22.11
CA SER A 260 -5.81 0.47 -22.21
C SER A 260 -6.60 1.26 -21.18
N GLU A 261 -5.98 1.67 -20.06
CA GLU A 261 -6.65 2.43 -19.01
C GLU A 261 -6.54 3.95 -19.19
N LEU A 262 -5.57 4.43 -19.95
CA LEU A 262 -5.45 5.85 -20.33
C LEU A 262 -6.63 6.36 -21.18
N SER A 263 -7.33 5.47 -21.87
CA SER A 263 -8.54 5.81 -22.64
C SER A 263 -9.81 5.96 -21.78
N LEU A 264 -9.77 5.55 -20.49
CA LEU A 264 -10.90 5.62 -19.56
C LEU A 264 -10.93 6.91 -18.72
N LEU A 265 -10.01 7.84 -18.95
CA LEU A 265 -10.00 9.16 -18.31
C LEU A 265 -11.02 10.15 -18.90
N SER A 266 -12.06 9.66 -19.58
CA SER A 266 -13.21 10.50 -19.93
C SER A 266 -14.13 10.64 -18.72
N PRO A 267 -14.51 11.86 -18.32
CA PRO A 267 -15.41 12.07 -17.20
C PRO A 267 -16.86 11.77 -17.62
N ASN A 268 -17.18 10.48 -17.82
CA ASN A 268 -18.55 10.06 -18.09
C ASN A 268 -19.13 9.40 -16.82
N PRO A 269 -20.03 10.07 -16.08
CA PRO A 269 -20.65 9.51 -14.87
C PRO A 269 -21.42 8.20 -15.13
N ASN A 270 -21.95 8.00 -16.35
CA ASN A 270 -22.65 6.76 -16.72
C ASN A 270 -21.70 5.54 -16.87
N ALA A 271 -20.44 5.77 -17.26
CA ALA A 271 -19.45 4.69 -17.31
C ALA A 271 -19.10 4.17 -15.91
N PHE A 272 -19.10 5.05 -14.90
CA PHE A 272 -18.84 4.69 -13.50
C PHE A 272 -19.90 3.74 -12.95
N THR A 273 -21.18 4.07 -13.14
CA THR A 273 -22.32 3.22 -12.73
C THR A 273 -22.29 1.85 -13.41
N GLN A 274 -21.92 1.79 -14.69
CA GLN A 274 -21.74 0.53 -15.41
C GLN A 274 -20.57 -0.29 -14.87
N ILE A 275 -19.44 0.32 -14.53
CA ILE A 275 -18.27 -0.37 -13.99
C ILE A 275 -18.56 -0.91 -12.59
N ILE A 276 -19.25 -0.18 -11.72
CA ILE A 276 -19.70 -0.69 -10.42
C ILE A 276 -20.57 -1.92 -10.64
N LYS A 277 -21.58 -1.84 -11.50
CA LYS A 277 -22.49 -2.95 -11.81
C LYS A 277 -21.74 -4.19 -12.32
N LEU A 278 -20.84 -4.01 -13.29
CA LEU A 278 -20.00 -5.09 -13.82
C LEU A 278 -19.04 -5.67 -12.78
N THR A 279 -18.55 -4.84 -11.85
CA THR A 279 -17.66 -5.31 -10.77
C THR A 279 -18.44 -6.13 -9.74
N GLU A 280 -19.67 -5.74 -9.42
CA GLU A 280 -20.58 -6.51 -8.53
C GLU A 280 -20.99 -7.83 -9.16
N GLU A 281 -21.34 -7.82 -10.46
CA GLU A 281 -21.64 -9.03 -11.22
C GLU A 281 -20.44 -9.99 -11.27
N ASN A 282 -19.24 -9.47 -11.48
CA ASN A 282 -18.00 -10.26 -11.51
C ASN A 282 -17.68 -10.86 -10.13
N ASN A 283 -17.87 -10.10 -9.05
CA ASN A 283 -17.68 -10.59 -7.68
C ASN A 283 -18.74 -11.65 -7.32
N SER A 284 -19.98 -11.48 -7.75
CA SER A 284 -21.05 -12.46 -7.58
C SER A 284 -20.72 -13.76 -8.34
N GLN A 285 -20.27 -13.68 -9.58
CA GLN A 285 -19.83 -14.83 -10.36
C GLN A 285 -18.62 -15.54 -9.74
N ARG A 286 -17.63 -14.81 -9.21
CA ARG A 286 -16.49 -15.40 -8.48
C ARG A 286 -16.94 -16.16 -7.23
N ASN A 287 -17.86 -15.60 -6.47
CA ASN A 287 -18.44 -16.28 -5.29
C ASN A 287 -19.19 -17.54 -5.70
N LEU A 288 -19.96 -17.50 -6.79
CA LEU A 288 -20.64 -18.66 -7.34
C LEU A 288 -19.64 -19.75 -7.77
N ILE A 289 -18.58 -19.38 -8.48
CA ILE A 289 -17.49 -20.30 -8.89
C ILE A 289 -16.84 -20.94 -7.67
N ASN A 290 -16.53 -20.18 -6.62
CA ASN A 290 -15.95 -20.69 -5.38
C ASN A 290 -16.90 -21.67 -4.67
N ASN A 291 -18.19 -21.36 -4.63
CA ASN A 291 -19.20 -22.25 -4.06
C ASN A 291 -19.36 -23.53 -4.87
N LEU A 292 -19.34 -23.44 -6.20
CA LEU A 292 -19.39 -24.62 -7.08
C LEU A 292 -18.13 -25.47 -6.94
N ASN A 293 -16.95 -24.88 -6.86
CA ASN A 293 -15.69 -25.61 -6.62
C ASN A 293 -15.70 -26.32 -5.27
N ASN A 294 -16.19 -25.66 -4.21
CA ASN A 294 -16.36 -26.29 -2.90
C ASN A 294 -17.33 -27.46 -2.95
N SER A 295 -18.46 -27.32 -3.65
CA SER A 295 -19.44 -28.39 -3.85
C SER A 295 -18.84 -29.57 -4.65
N LEU A 296 -18.05 -29.26 -5.70
CA LEU A 296 -17.35 -30.25 -6.50
C LEU A 296 -16.33 -31.03 -5.66
N ASN A 297 -15.55 -30.35 -4.83
CA ASN A 297 -14.61 -30.99 -3.89
C ASN A 297 -15.30 -31.90 -2.89
N ILE A 298 -16.49 -31.51 -2.38
CA ILE A 298 -17.30 -32.34 -1.49
C ILE A 298 -17.77 -33.60 -2.23
N ILE A 299 -18.26 -33.46 -3.47
CA ILE A 299 -18.70 -34.59 -4.29
C ILE A 299 -17.52 -35.52 -4.58
N GLU A 300 -16.38 -34.99 -5.04
CA GLU A 300 -15.18 -35.78 -5.39
C GLU A 300 -14.55 -36.48 -4.16
N SER A 301 -14.63 -35.87 -2.98
CA SER A 301 -14.18 -36.49 -1.74
C SER A 301 -15.13 -37.56 -1.21
N SER A 302 -16.38 -37.59 -1.70
CA SER A 302 -17.40 -38.51 -1.21
C SER A 302 -17.04 -39.98 -1.51
N LYS A 303 -17.41 -40.88 -0.55
CA LYS A 303 -17.22 -42.32 -0.74
C LYS A 303 -17.94 -42.84 -1.98
N PHE A 304 -19.11 -42.24 -2.33
CA PHE A 304 -19.92 -42.63 -3.47
C PHE A 304 -19.21 -42.34 -4.82
N TYR A 305 -18.58 -41.16 -4.95
CA TYR A 305 -17.84 -40.81 -6.17
C TYR A 305 -16.58 -41.69 -6.35
N LYS A 306 -15.88 -42.01 -5.25
CA LYS A 306 -14.73 -42.93 -5.28
C LYS A 306 -15.17 -44.36 -5.69
N LEU A 307 -16.31 -44.81 -5.23
CA LEU A 307 -16.90 -46.09 -5.61
C LEU A 307 -17.31 -46.10 -7.10
N TRP A 308 -17.94 -45.04 -7.56
CA TRP A 308 -18.34 -44.87 -8.94
C TRP A 308 -17.12 -44.81 -9.88
N GLN A 309 -16.03 -44.15 -9.53
CA GLN A 309 -14.78 -44.16 -10.28
C GLN A 309 -14.19 -45.58 -10.39
N LYS A 310 -14.16 -46.34 -9.30
CA LYS A 310 -13.73 -47.76 -9.31
C LYS A 310 -14.61 -48.59 -10.23
N TYR A 311 -15.92 -48.47 -10.14
CA TYR A 311 -16.84 -49.15 -11.04
C TYR A 311 -16.61 -48.80 -12.52
N ARG A 312 -16.37 -47.54 -12.82
CA ARG A 312 -16.05 -47.07 -14.18
C ARG A 312 -14.74 -47.67 -14.72
N GLN A 313 -13.74 -47.81 -13.89
CA GLN A 313 -12.49 -48.46 -14.23
C GLN A 313 -12.71 -49.97 -14.55
N ILE A 314 -13.38 -50.68 -13.68
CA ILE A 314 -13.74 -52.11 -13.86
C ILE A 314 -14.54 -52.30 -15.17
N LYS A 315 -15.54 -51.46 -15.42
CA LYS A 315 -16.36 -51.51 -16.65
C LYS A 315 -15.53 -51.27 -17.92
N LYS A 316 -14.47 -50.45 -17.81
CA LYS A 316 -13.53 -50.21 -18.95
C LYS A 316 -12.62 -51.42 -19.21
N TYR A 317 -12.26 -52.19 -18.18
CA TYR A 317 -11.50 -53.44 -18.31
C TYR A 317 -12.35 -54.59 -18.85
N LEU A 318 -13.64 -54.62 -18.51
CA LEU A 318 -14.53 -55.67 -19.01
C LEU A 318 -15.06 -55.45 -20.43
N LYS A 319 -14.80 -54.28 -21.03
CA LYS A 319 -15.14 -53.97 -22.42
C LYS A 319 -13.95 -54.13 -23.40
N LYS A 320 -12.76 -54.49 -22.88
CA LYS A 320 -11.61 -54.96 -23.66
C LYS A 320 -11.57 -56.51 -23.69
#